data_518ee4bf77252699805b52d4d6766bf3
#
_entry.id   518ee4bf77252699805b52d4d6766bf3
#
_cell.length_a   1.000
_cell.length_b   1.000
_cell.length_c   1.000
_cell.angle_alpha   90.00
_cell.angle_beta   90.00
_cell.angle_gamma   90.00
#
_symmetry.space_group_name_H-M   'P 1'
#
loop_
_entity.id
_entity.type
_entity.pdbx_description
1 polymer ?
#
loop_
_entity_poly.entity_id
_entity_poly.type
_entity_poly.pdbx_seq_one_letter_code
_entity_poly.pdbx_strand_id
1 'polypeptide(L)'
;MRSNPFIIEQVVTPEHLINRTEELQTVQQTLTQGGKLFLIAPRRFGKTSILVSAAARLRENGYAVIYLNLQTLTSMEQIINDILTQAASFTSNVKKAAEQMRQIFTRFNPNFTYDPNTNLPTVSLGIKAPAQPEQPALLIEALRQLETLAVKQKAPIGVIFDEFQELLYLGGADIEKQLRGEMQMHQRVGYVVAGSETALLTEMISNPNRPFYKLGLPLFLKPLPTEEVANYITQSFQQIKCPISAEAINEILTAAQNVPHAIQLICHKLWEYALLNGLKKVEPQEVQATIHSLLSIYNPVYVGIWLNLVPNQRRVLQLI
;
A
#
# COMPACT_ATOMS: atom_id res chain seq x y z
N MET A 1 8.48 14.23 26.40
CA MET A 1 8.55 14.96 25.10
C MET A 1 7.32 14.62 24.31
N ARG A 2 6.67 15.57 23.64
CA ARG A 2 5.57 15.26 22.70
C ARG A 2 6.17 14.60 21.46
N SER A 3 5.55 13.52 20.97
CA SER A 3 5.96 12.87 19.73
C SER A 3 5.67 13.80 18.54
N ASN A 4 6.53 13.77 17.52
CA ASN A 4 6.31 14.51 16.29
C ASN A 4 5.10 13.88 15.54
N PRO A 5 4.03 14.65 15.23
CA PRO A 5 2.86 14.10 14.55
C PRO A 5 3.09 13.85 13.06
N PHE A 6 4.16 14.41 12.50
CA PHE A 6 4.51 14.23 11.10
C PHE A 6 5.38 12.98 10.94
N ILE A 7 4.82 11.97 10.33
CA ILE A 7 5.42 10.62 10.21
C ILE A 7 6.20 10.53 8.90
N ILE A 8 7.48 10.19 9.01
CA ILE A 8 8.37 9.90 7.86
C ILE A 8 8.88 8.47 7.95
N GLU A 9 9.20 7.86 6.81
CA GLU A 9 9.81 6.51 6.70
C GLU A 9 8.99 5.35 7.28
N GLN A 10 7.73 5.59 7.64
CA GLN A 10 6.82 4.59 8.17
C GLN A 10 5.47 4.65 7.45
N VAL A 11 4.75 3.55 7.51
CA VAL A 11 3.34 3.52 7.07
C VAL A 11 2.52 4.34 8.06
N VAL A 12 1.81 5.34 7.55
CA VAL A 12 0.97 6.23 8.36
C VAL A 12 -0.22 5.46 8.90
N THR A 13 -0.44 5.53 10.22
CA THR A 13 -1.60 4.90 10.88
C THR A 13 -2.91 5.64 10.56
N PRO A 14 -4.08 5.00 10.78
CA PRO A 14 -5.37 5.60 10.45
C PRO A 14 -5.62 6.99 11.07
N GLU A 15 -5.08 7.24 12.26
CA GLU A 15 -5.25 8.50 12.99
C GLU A 15 -4.46 9.67 12.37
N HIS A 16 -3.43 9.35 11.59
CA HIS A 16 -2.54 10.32 10.96
C HIS A 16 -2.75 10.43 9.45
N LEU A 17 -3.76 9.73 8.90
CA LEU A 17 -4.13 9.89 7.50
C LEU A 17 -4.82 11.24 7.29
N ILE A 18 -4.20 12.09 6.47
CA ILE A 18 -4.78 13.37 6.08
C ILE A 18 -5.79 13.11 4.96
N ASN A 19 -7.06 13.33 5.24
CA ASN A 19 -8.20 13.29 4.30
C ASN A 19 -8.10 12.22 3.18
N ARG A 20 -8.29 10.96 3.56
CA ARG A 20 -8.39 9.81 2.63
C ARG A 20 -9.61 8.95 2.96
N THR A 21 -10.65 9.59 3.51
CA THR A 21 -11.84 8.89 4.00
C THR A 21 -12.61 8.22 2.89
N GLU A 22 -12.79 8.90 1.75
CA GLU A 22 -13.52 8.36 0.60
C GLU A 22 -12.77 7.20 -0.05
N GLU A 23 -11.46 7.36 -0.26
CA GLU A 23 -10.63 6.30 -0.82
C GLU A 23 -10.58 5.08 0.11
N LEU A 24 -10.45 5.32 1.42
CA LEU A 24 -10.47 4.25 2.42
C LEU A 24 -11.80 3.50 2.42
N GLN A 25 -12.93 4.20 2.38
CA GLN A 25 -14.27 3.60 2.28
C GLN A 25 -14.43 2.81 0.99
N THR A 26 -13.97 3.34 -0.14
CA THR A 26 -14.03 2.65 -1.43
C THR A 26 -13.24 1.34 -1.40
N VAL A 27 -12.03 1.35 -0.84
CA VAL A 27 -11.21 0.14 -0.64
C VAL A 27 -11.95 -0.87 0.25
N GLN A 28 -12.49 -0.42 1.40
CA GLN A 28 -13.20 -1.30 2.34
C GLN A 28 -14.46 -1.92 1.71
N GLN A 29 -15.27 -1.12 1.02
CA GLN A 29 -16.47 -1.61 0.32
C GLN A 29 -16.11 -2.63 -0.75
N THR A 30 -15.08 -2.35 -1.56
CA THR A 30 -14.60 -3.29 -2.57
C THR A 30 -14.24 -4.65 -1.96
N LEU A 31 -13.48 -4.65 -0.87
CA LEU A 31 -13.03 -5.88 -0.22
C LEU A 31 -14.18 -6.68 0.40
N THR A 32 -15.19 -5.99 0.96
CA THR A 32 -16.32 -6.65 1.64
C THR A 32 -17.46 -7.05 0.71
N GLN A 33 -17.53 -6.49 -0.51
CA GLN A 33 -18.59 -6.76 -1.48
C GLN A 33 -18.16 -7.66 -2.65
N GLY A 34 -16.95 -8.23 -2.62
CA GLY A 34 -16.44 -9.04 -3.73
C GLY A 34 -16.10 -8.25 -4.99
N GLY A 35 -15.90 -6.92 -4.85
CA GLY A 35 -15.55 -6.02 -5.94
C GLY A 35 -14.09 -6.18 -6.41
N LYS A 36 -13.73 -5.44 -7.47
CA LYS A 36 -12.38 -5.36 -8.01
C LYS A 36 -12.02 -3.89 -8.21
N LEU A 37 -10.91 -3.45 -7.61
CA LEU A 37 -10.45 -2.06 -7.61
C LEU A 37 -8.97 -2.00 -7.99
N PHE A 38 -8.61 -1.02 -8.84
CA PHE A 38 -7.23 -0.70 -9.17
C PHE A 38 -6.87 0.64 -8.55
N LEU A 39 -6.08 0.62 -7.47
CA LEU A 39 -5.60 1.82 -6.78
C LEU A 39 -4.28 2.28 -7.41
N ILE A 40 -4.33 3.33 -8.18
CA ILE A 40 -3.22 3.79 -9.01
C ILE A 40 -2.74 5.16 -8.52
N ALA A 41 -1.47 5.28 -8.19
CA ALA A 41 -0.84 6.55 -7.87
C ALA A 41 0.68 6.45 -7.95
N PRO A 42 1.38 7.55 -8.19
CA PRO A 42 2.83 7.59 -8.08
C PRO A 42 3.32 7.16 -6.70
N ARG A 43 4.61 6.86 -6.58
CA ARG A 43 5.25 6.65 -5.28
C ARG A 43 5.01 7.86 -4.37
N ARG A 44 4.91 7.62 -3.05
CA ARG A 44 4.80 8.67 -2.01
C ARG A 44 3.44 9.40 -1.93
N PHE A 45 2.40 8.89 -2.63
CA PHE A 45 1.03 9.39 -2.55
C PHE A 45 0.19 8.76 -1.42
N GLY A 46 0.76 7.84 -0.64
CA GLY A 46 0.10 7.23 0.51
C GLY A 46 -0.73 5.98 0.20
N LYS A 47 -0.53 5.30 -0.96
CA LYS A 47 -1.22 4.04 -1.32
C LYS A 47 -1.15 3.01 -0.21
N THR A 48 0.06 2.61 0.18
CA THR A 48 0.30 1.60 1.23
C THR A 48 -0.37 1.97 2.55
N SER A 49 -0.34 3.26 2.94
CA SER A 49 -1.00 3.72 4.16
C SER A 49 -2.52 3.54 4.11
N ILE A 50 -3.16 3.84 2.97
CA ILE A 50 -4.60 3.59 2.76
C ILE A 50 -4.89 2.09 2.84
N LEU A 51 -4.11 1.25 2.16
CA LEU A 51 -4.33 -0.19 2.10
C LEU A 51 -4.17 -0.86 3.46
N VAL A 52 -3.09 -0.54 4.19
CA VAL A 52 -2.84 -1.07 5.53
C VAL A 52 -3.90 -0.59 6.51
N SER A 53 -4.30 0.69 6.44
CA SER A 53 -5.37 1.23 7.28
C SER A 53 -6.72 0.58 6.99
N ALA A 54 -7.04 0.34 5.71
CA ALA A 54 -8.27 -0.36 5.33
C ALA A 54 -8.28 -1.80 5.84
N ALA A 55 -7.16 -2.51 5.67
CA ALA A 55 -7.02 -3.88 6.16
C ALA A 55 -7.13 -3.97 7.69
N ALA A 56 -6.47 -3.07 8.42
CA ALA A 56 -6.52 -3.02 9.87
C ALA A 56 -7.95 -2.81 10.37
N ARG A 57 -8.64 -1.76 9.89
CA ARG A 57 -10.03 -1.46 10.28
C ARG A 57 -11.00 -2.59 9.94
N LEU A 58 -10.82 -3.25 8.81
CA LEU A 58 -11.67 -4.40 8.44
C LEU A 58 -11.42 -5.59 9.36
N ARG A 59 -10.15 -5.89 9.69
CA ARG A 59 -9.79 -6.97 10.62
C ARG A 59 -10.32 -6.71 12.04
N GLU A 60 -10.24 -5.49 12.53
CA GLU A 60 -10.84 -5.06 13.82
C GLU A 60 -12.36 -5.28 13.84
N ASN A 61 -13.02 -5.14 12.70
CA ASN A 61 -14.46 -5.40 12.54
C ASN A 61 -14.76 -6.88 12.20
N GLY A 62 -13.79 -7.78 12.32
CA GLY A 62 -13.96 -9.22 12.13
C GLY A 62 -13.97 -9.70 10.67
N TYR A 63 -13.59 -8.84 9.71
CA TYR A 63 -13.49 -9.26 8.31
C TYR A 63 -12.14 -9.94 8.04
N ALA A 64 -12.18 -10.98 7.22
CA ALA A 64 -10.99 -11.65 6.72
C ALA A 64 -10.34 -10.83 5.60
N VAL A 65 -9.10 -10.37 5.81
CA VAL A 65 -8.35 -9.60 4.80
C VAL A 65 -6.92 -10.11 4.70
N ILE A 66 -6.53 -10.47 3.50
CA ILE A 66 -5.15 -10.81 3.12
C ILE A 66 -4.50 -9.56 2.53
N TYR A 67 -3.35 -9.17 3.06
CA TYR A 67 -2.53 -8.06 2.55
C TYR A 67 -1.18 -8.59 2.11
N LEU A 68 -0.85 -8.42 0.85
CA LEU A 68 0.40 -8.87 0.24
C LEU A 68 1.20 -7.66 -0.24
N ASN A 69 2.34 -7.40 0.41
CA ASN A 69 3.32 -6.44 -0.09
C ASN A 69 4.28 -7.18 -1.04
N LEU A 70 3.98 -7.13 -2.33
CA LEU A 70 4.71 -7.89 -3.34
C LEU A 70 6.15 -7.43 -3.53
N GLN A 71 6.50 -6.21 -3.12
CA GLN A 71 7.88 -5.72 -3.15
C GLN A 71 8.81 -6.50 -2.21
N THR A 72 8.26 -7.09 -1.14
CA THR A 72 9.04 -7.86 -0.15
C THR A 72 9.05 -9.36 -0.42
N LEU A 73 8.23 -9.82 -1.35
CA LEU A 73 8.08 -11.24 -1.70
C LEU A 73 8.86 -11.52 -2.98
N THR A 74 9.91 -12.31 -2.87
CA THR A 74 10.88 -12.52 -3.96
C THR A 74 10.60 -13.75 -4.82
N SER A 75 9.58 -14.53 -4.46
CA SER A 75 9.18 -15.73 -5.23
C SER A 75 7.67 -15.97 -5.15
N MET A 76 7.16 -16.68 -6.14
CA MET A 76 5.77 -17.11 -6.17
C MET A 76 5.41 -18.02 -4.98
N GLU A 77 6.36 -18.83 -4.54
CA GLU A 77 6.19 -19.69 -3.36
C GLU A 77 5.96 -18.86 -2.09
N GLN A 78 6.72 -17.77 -1.89
CA GLN A 78 6.53 -16.88 -0.76
C GLN A 78 5.16 -16.22 -0.79
N ILE A 79 4.69 -15.78 -1.96
CA ILE A 79 3.35 -15.21 -2.15
C ILE A 79 2.27 -16.21 -1.73
N ILE A 80 2.37 -17.44 -2.21
CA ILE A 80 1.41 -18.51 -1.88
C ILE A 80 1.45 -18.82 -0.38
N ASN A 81 2.65 -18.97 0.21
CA ASN A 81 2.80 -19.22 1.64
C ASN A 81 2.19 -18.11 2.49
N ASP A 82 2.35 -16.85 2.10
CA ASP A 82 1.77 -15.71 2.81
C ASP A 82 0.24 -15.71 2.70
N ILE A 83 -0.33 -16.01 1.53
CA ILE A 83 -1.77 -16.21 1.36
C ILE A 83 -2.29 -17.29 2.32
N LEU A 84 -1.64 -18.46 2.35
CA LEU A 84 -2.07 -19.59 3.19
C LEU A 84 -1.95 -19.28 4.68
N THR A 85 -0.88 -18.61 5.08
CA THR A 85 -0.63 -18.22 6.48
C THR A 85 -1.70 -17.24 6.95
N GLN A 86 -1.98 -16.19 6.17
CA GLN A 86 -3.00 -15.22 6.52
C GLN A 86 -4.41 -15.85 6.48
N ALA A 87 -4.71 -16.72 5.51
CA ALA A 87 -5.99 -17.44 5.46
C ALA A 87 -6.20 -18.35 6.68
N ALA A 88 -5.15 -19.01 7.18
CA ALA A 88 -5.20 -19.83 8.38
C ALA A 88 -5.55 -19.02 9.65
N SER A 89 -5.15 -17.75 9.71
CA SER A 89 -5.42 -16.87 10.85
C SER A 89 -6.88 -16.43 10.98
N PHE A 90 -7.71 -16.64 9.95
CA PHE A 90 -9.14 -16.27 10.00
C PHE A 90 -9.98 -17.11 10.95
N THR A 91 -9.41 -18.16 11.51
CA THR A 91 -10.09 -19.03 12.47
C THR A 91 -9.32 -19.00 13.80
N SER A 92 -10.01 -18.60 14.87
CA SER A 92 -9.42 -18.52 16.22
C SER A 92 -9.00 -19.86 16.83
N ASN A 93 -9.57 -20.96 16.32
CA ASN A 93 -9.23 -22.32 16.77
C ASN A 93 -8.26 -22.98 15.80
N VAL A 94 -7.01 -23.09 16.23
CA VAL A 94 -5.88 -23.59 15.42
C VAL A 94 -6.10 -24.99 14.86
N LYS A 95 -6.63 -25.93 15.65
CA LYS A 95 -6.91 -27.28 15.16
C LYS A 95 -7.96 -27.24 14.06
N LYS A 96 -9.02 -26.44 14.26
CA LYS A 96 -10.09 -26.26 13.28
C LYS A 96 -9.57 -25.51 12.03
N ALA A 97 -8.69 -24.51 12.21
CA ALA A 97 -8.03 -23.83 11.10
C ALA A 97 -7.17 -24.80 10.28
N ALA A 98 -6.30 -25.57 10.95
CA ALA A 98 -5.43 -26.55 10.28
C ALA A 98 -6.23 -27.61 9.51
N GLU A 99 -7.30 -28.12 10.11
CA GLU A 99 -8.16 -29.12 9.48
C GLU A 99 -8.91 -28.54 8.28
N GLN A 100 -9.44 -27.32 8.40
CA GLN A 100 -10.13 -26.61 7.33
C GLN A 100 -9.19 -26.26 6.18
N MET A 101 -7.97 -25.80 6.48
CA MET A 101 -6.94 -25.52 5.49
C MET A 101 -6.48 -26.78 4.76
N ARG A 102 -6.29 -27.89 5.46
CA ARG A 102 -5.95 -29.18 4.83
C ARG A 102 -7.08 -29.68 3.91
N GLN A 103 -8.34 -29.48 4.29
CA GLN A 103 -9.48 -29.88 3.46
C GLN A 103 -9.64 -29.01 2.20
N ILE A 104 -9.37 -27.71 2.29
CA ILE A 104 -9.56 -26.76 1.20
C ILE A 104 -8.29 -26.69 0.34
N PHE A 105 -7.12 -26.61 0.96
CA PHE A 105 -5.84 -26.48 0.28
C PHE A 105 -5.08 -27.82 0.17
N THR A 106 -5.80 -28.89 -0.12
CA THR A 106 -5.26 -30.28 -0.19
C THR A 106 -4.04 -30.41 -1.08
N ARG A 107 -4.03 -29.70 -2.22
CA ARG A 107 -2.94 -29.73 -3.20
C ARG A 107 -1.64 -29.15 -2.68
N PHE A 108 -1.71 -28.27 -1.68
CA PHE A 108 -0.54 -27.58 -1.11
C PHE A 108 0.11 -28.36 0.04
N ASN A 109 -0.56 -29.42 0.54
CA ASN A 109 -0.11 -30.20 1.70
C ASN A 109 0.49 -29.30 2.82
N PRO A 110 -0.31 -28.34 3.35
CA PRO A 110 0.19 -27.33 4.23
C PRO A 110 0.68 -27.94 5.56
N ASN A 111 1.93 -27.64 5.92
CA ASN A 111 2.47 -27.96 7.23
C ASN A 111 2.22 -26.78 8.17
N PHE A 112 1.58 -27.04 9.30
CA PHE A 112 1.29 -26.07 10.31
C PHE A 112 2.34 -26.15 11.42
N THR A 113 3.05 -25.08 11.62
CA THR A 113 3.94 -24.85 12.75
C THR A 113 3.41 -23.69 13.57
N TYR A 114 3.84 -23.60 14.81
CA TYR A 114 3.50 -22.52 15.72
C TYR A 114 4.71 -21.64 15.92
N ASP A 115 4.55 -20.35 15.76
CA ASP A 115 5.55 -19.41 16.24
C ASP A 115 5.36 -19.23 17.75
N PRO A 116 6.31 -19.68 18.58
CA PRO A 116 6.18 -19.61 20.03
C PRO A 116 6.18 -18.16 20.58
N ASN A 117 6.65 -17.19 19.78
CA ASN A 117 6.73 -15.79 20.20
C ASN A 117 5.43 -15.02 19.92
N THR A 118 4.77 -15.31 18.79
CA THR A 118 3.56 -14.59 18.37
C THR A 118 2.28 -15.35 18.66
N ASN A 119 2.39 -16.64 18.98
CA ASN A 119 1.26 -17.57 19.16
C ASN A 119 0.35 -17.67 17.93
N LEU A 120 0.87 -17.32 16.76
CA LEU A 120 0.16 -17.39 15.48
C LEU A 120 0.54 -18.66 14.71
N PRO A 121 -0.40 -19.26 13.96
CA PRO A 121 -0.08 -20.37 13.08
C PRO A 121 0.79 -19.88 11.93
N THR A 122 1.92 -20.53 11.71
CA THR A 122 2.74 -20.37 10.51
C THR A 122 2.50 -21.56 9.60
N VAL A 123 2.24 -21.27 8.33
CA VAL A 123 1.98 -22.30 7.31
C VAL A 123 3.17 -22.35 6.37
N SER A 124 3.70 -23.54 6.12
CA SER A 124 4.68 -23.76 5.07
C SER A 124 4.16 -24.79 4.08
N LEU A 125 4.53 -24.64 2.81
CA LEU A 125 4.20 -25.66 1.81
C LEU A 125 4.98 -26.95 2.10
N GLY A 126 4.26 -28.05 2.20
CA GLY A 126 4.87 -29.39 2.36
C GLY A 126 5.42 -29.99 1.07
N ILE A 127 5.29 -29.30 -0.04
CA ILE A 127 5.79 -29.71 -1.35
C ILE A 127 7.06 -28.92 -1.66
N LYS A 128 8.11 -29.61 -2.15
CA LYS A 128 9.20 -28.92 -2.85
C LYS A 128 8.57 -28.11 -3.98
N ALA A 129 8.86 -26.83 -4.04
CA ALA A 129 8.33 -25.94 -5.06
C ALA A 129 8.38 -26.63 -6.44
N PRO A 130 7.27 -26.77 -7.15
CA PRO A 130 7.30 -27.32 -8.49
C PRO A 130 8.18 -26.47 -9.39
N ALA A 131 8.63 -27.04 -10.51
CA ALA A 131 9.43 -26.33 -11.48
C ALA A 131 8.75 -25.00 -11.88
N GLN A 132 9.53 -23.99 -12.19
CA GLN A 132 9.07 -22.62 -12.47
C GLN A 132 7.78 -22.50 -13.34
N PRO A 133 7.55 -23.30 -14.41
CA PRO A 133 6.36 -23.15 -15.24
C PRO A 133 5.03 -23.48 -14.53
N GLU A 134 5.05 -24.19 -13.40
CA GLU A 134 3.84 -24.57 -12.66
C GLU A 134 3.47 -23.58 -11.54
N GLN A 135 4.37 -22.70 -11.16
CA GLN A 135 4.18 -21.77 -10.03
C GLN A 135 3.00 -20.80 -10.22
N PRO A 136 2.77 -20.18 -11.40
CA PRO A 136 1.60 -19.33 -11.60
C PRO A 136 0.27 -20.10 -11.42
N ALA A 137 0.21 -21.34 -11.88
CA ALA A 137 -0.99 -22.17 -11.71
C ALA A 137 -1.32 -22.47 -10.24
N LEU A 138 -0.28 -22.57 -9.39
CA LEU A 138 -0.49 -22.73 -7.94
C LEU A 138 -1.04 -21.46 -7.29
N LEU A 139 -0.58 -20.28 -7.70
CA LEU A 139 -1.18 -19.02 -7.22
C LEU A 139 -2.66 -18.94 -7.57
N ILE A 140 -3.00 -19.26 -8.82
CA ILE A 140 -4.41 -19.28 -9.28
C ILE A 140 -5.22 -20.27 -8.45
N GLU A 141 -4.67 -21.44 -8.18
CA GLU A 141 -5.35 -22.45 -7.33
C GLU A 141 -5.52 -21.92 -5.89
N ALA A 142 -4.51 -21.26 -5.31
CA ALA A 142 -4.63 -20.65 -3.98
C ALA A 142 -5.77 -19.61 -3.93
N LEU A 143 -5.88 -18.76 -4.93
CA LEU A 143 -6.95 -17.76 -5.02
C LEU A 143 -8.33 -18.44 -5.19
N ARG A 144 -8.44 -19.49 -5.99
CA ARG A 144 -9.67 -20.31 -6.13
C ARG A 144 -10.11 -20.90 -4.80
N GLN A 145 -9.15 -21.37 -4.01
CA GLN A 145 -9.46 -21.94 -2.70
C GLN A 145 -9.91 -20.86 -1.69
N LEU A 146 -9.49 -19.62 -1.84
CA LEU A 146 -10.03 -18.50 -1.04
C LEU A 146 -11.52 -18.27 -1.32
N GLU A 147 -11.97 -18.33 -2.58
CA GLU A 147 -13.39 -18.24 -2.91
C GLU A 147 -14.18 -19.40 -2.29
N THR A 148 -13.64 -20.63 -2.38
CA THR A 148 -14.22 -21.81 -1.74
C THR A 148 -14.35 -21.62 -0.22
N LEU A 149 -13.33 -21.06 0.42
CA LEU A 149 -13.31 -20.74 1.85
C LEU A 149 -14.37 -19.68 2.19
N ALA A 150 -14.44 -18.60 1.43
CA ALA A 150 -15.41 -17.53 1.61
C ALA A 150 -16.86 -18.02 1.48
N VAL A 151 -17.13 -18.87 0.50
CA VAL A 151 -18.45 -19.51 0.31
C VAL A 151 -18.79 -20.41 1.50
N LYS A 152 -17.86 -21.26 1.95
CA LYS A 152 -18.05 -22.17 3.08
C LYS A 152 -18.28 -21.44 4.40
N GLN A 153 -17.58 -20.34 4.62
CA GLN A 153 -17.73 -19.48 5.82
C GLN A 153 -18.94 -18.54 5.73
N LYS A 154 -19.55 -18.39 4.56
CA LYS A 154 -20.60 -17.42 4.24
C LYS A 154 -20.19 -15.97 4.55
N ALA A 155 -18.91 -15.68 4.49
CA ALA A 155 -18.30 -14.40 4.78
C ALA A 155 -17.36 -13.97 3.64
N PRO A 156 -17.29 -12.68 3.28
CA PRO A 156 -16.38 -12.22 2.27
C PRO A 156 -14.92 -12.28 2.76
N ILE A 157 -13.99 -12.43 1.80
CA ILE A 157 -12.55 -12.33 2.03
C ILE A 157 -12.02 -11.20 1.15
N GLY A 158 -11.28 -10.28 1.74
CA GLY A 158 -10.57 -9.24 1.00
C GLY A 158 -9.14 -9.68 0.67
N VAL A 159 -8.68 -9.41 -0.55
CA VAL A 159 -7.29 -9.63 -0.97
C VAL A 159 -6.72 -8.33 -1.52
N ILE A 160 -5.61 -7.88 -0.96
CA ILE A 160 -4.89 -6.67 -1.37
C ILE A 160 -3.54 -7.09 -1.93
N PHE A 161 -3.29 -6.73 -3.18
CA PHE A 161 -2.00 -6.81 -3.84
C PHE A 161 -1.38 -5.41 -3.88
N ASP A 162 -0.42 -5.13 -3.02
CA ASP A 162 0.35 -3.88 -3.05
C ASP A 162 1.62 -4.07 -3.88
N GLU A 163 1.98 -3.07 -4.69
CA GLU A 163 3.06 -3.09 -5.70
C GLU A 163 2.91 -4.26 -6.69
N PHE A 164 1.72 -4.36 -7.29
CA PHE A 164 1.28 -5.47 -8.15
C PHE A 164 2.18 -5.73 -9.36
N GLN A 165 2.89 -4.73 -9.87
CA GLN A 165 3.85 -4.91 -10.96
C GLN A 165 4.89 -5.99 -10.65
N GLU A 166 5.27 -6.18 -9.38
CA GLU A 166 6.23 -7.21 -8.97
C GLU A 166 5.71 -8.63 -9.30
N LEU A 167 4.40 -8.84 -9.15
CA LEU A 167 3.78 -10.12 -9.51
C LEU A 167 3.85 -10.40 -11.00
N LEU A 168 3.74 -9.37 -11.85
CA LEU A 168 3.86 -9.52 -13.29
C LEU A 168 5.28 -9.92 -13.69
N TYR A 169 6.29 -9.35 -13.01
CA TYR A 169 7.68 -9.72 -13.25
C TYR A 169 7.99 -11.16 -12.82
N LEU A 170 7.42 -11.61 -11.70
CA LEU A 170 7.61 -12.98 -11.19
C LEU A 170 6.82 -14.03 -11.99
N GLY A 171 5.62 -13.67 -12.45
CA GLY A 171 4.67 -14.62 -13.05
C GLY A 171 4.78 -14.81 -14.56
N GLY A 172 5.60 -13.98 -15.23
CA GLY A 172 5.77 -14.03 -16.69
C GLY A 172 4.54 -13.55 -17.49
N ALA A 173 4.59 -13.74 -18.80
CA ALA A 173 3.65 -13.13 -19.74
C ALA A 173 2.17 -13.56 -19.56
N ASP A 174 1.93 -14.77 -19.09
CA ASP A 174 0.57 -15.35 -18.99
C ASP A 174 -0.12 -15.11 -17.65
N ILE A 175 0.59 -14.61 -16.63
CA ILE A 175 0.03 -14.46 -15.28
C ILE A 175 -1.17 -13.52 -15.26
N GLU A 176 -1.12 -12.42 -16.02
CA GLU A 176 -2.22 -11.45 -16.10
C GLU A 176 -3.50 -12.10 -16.63
N LYS A 177 -3.38 -12.92 -17.67
CA LYS A 177 -4.50 -13.65 -18.28
C LYS A 177 -5.09 -14.68 -17.31
N GLN A 178 -4.24 -15.43 -16.61
CA GLN A 178 -4.66 -16.42 -15.63
C GLN A 178 -5.38 -15.79 -14.44
N LEU A 179 -4.81 -14.70 -13.88
CA LEU A 179 -5.41 -13.92 -12.80
C LEU A 179 -6.77 -13.34 -13.22
N ARG A 180 -6.85 -12.75 -14.43
CA ARG A 180 -8.12 -12.26 -14.98
C ARG A 180 -9.17 -13.34 -15.01
N GLY A 181 -8.82 -14.51 -15.56
CA GLY A 181 -9.74 -15.65 -15.66
C GLY A 181 -10.30 -16.09 -14.32
N GLU A 182 -9.46 -16.11 -13.30
CA GLU A 182 -9.86 -16.52 -11.95
C GLU A 182 -10.64 -15.42 -11.21
N MET A 183 -10.07 -14.22 -11.12
CA MET A 183 -10.65 -13.11 -10.34
C MET A 183 -12.07 -12.72 -10.80
N GLN A 184 -12.37 -12.82 -12.08
CA GLN A 184 -13.71 -12.51 -12.59
C GLN A 184 -14.80 -13.50 -12.14
N MET A 185 -14.42 -14.72 -11.79
CA MET A 185 -15.34 -15.77 -11.33
C MET A 185 -15.69 -15.64 -9.85
N HIS A 186 -14.88 -14.89 -9.09
CA HIS A 186 -15.06 -14.74 -7.66
C HIS A 186 -16.16 -13.71 -7.33
N GLN A 187 -17.10 -14.15 -6.49
CA GLN A 187 -18.23 -13.34 -6.03
C GLN A 187 -18.08 -12.90 -4.57
N ARG A 188 -17.32 -13.67 -3.77
CA ARG A 188 -17.12 -13.41 -2.34
C ARG A 188 -15.72 -12.96 -1.99
N VAL A 189 -14.77 -13.07 -2.92
CA VAL A 189 -13.44 -12.51 -2.75
C VAL A 189 -13.37 -11.16 -3.45
N GLY A 190 -13.16 -10.10 -2.65
CA GLY A 190 -12.91 -8.74 -3.14
C GLY A 190 -11.41 -8.52 -3.36
N TYR A 191 -11.05 -7.83 -4.43
CA TYR A 191 -9.67 -7.58 -4.81
C TYR A 191 -9.35 -6.11 -4.91
N VAL A 192 -8.25 -5.69 -4.28
CA VAL A 192 -7.64 -4.38 -4.51
C VAL A 192 -6.23 -4.60 -5.04
N VAL A 193 -6.00 -4.14 -6.24
CA VAL A 193 -4.72 -4.18 -6.94
C VAL A 193 -4.13 -2.78 -6.91
N ALA A 194 -2.98 -2.62 -6.29
CA ALA A 194 -2.32 -1.33 -6.17
C ALA A 194 -0.88 -1.39 -6.68
N GLY A 195 -0.39 -0.28 -7.23
CA GLY A 195 1.00 -0.18 -7.64
C GLY A 195 1.43 1.25 -7.96
N SER A 196 2.74 1.42 -8.05
CA SER A 196 3.39 2.72 -8.27
C SER A 196 3.77 2.97 -9.73
N GLU A 197 3.79 1.94 -10.57
CA GLU A 197 3.98 2.07 -12.01
C GLU A 197 2.67 2.48 -12.70
N THR A 198 2.34 3.77 -12.58
CA THR A 198 1.05 4.31 -13.00
C THR A 198 0.76 4.09 -14.49
N ALA A 199 1.76 4.21 -15.35
CA ALA A 199 1.61 3.98 -16.78
C ALA A 199 1.24 2.52 -17.10
N LEU A 200 1.93 1.56 -16.49
CA LEU A 200 1.68 0.12 -16.65
C LEU A 200 0.27 -0.25 -16.16
N LEU A 201 -0.08 0.13 -14.92
CA LEU A 201 -1.38 -0.21 -14.35
C LEU A 201 -2.53 0.48 -15.11
N THR A 202 -2.34 1.72 -15.58
CA THR A 202 -3.33 2.39 -16.41
C THR A 202 -3.51 1.66 -17.74
N GLU A 203 -2.42 1.27 -18.39
CA GLU A 203 -2.46 0.50 -19.63
C GLU A 203 -3.20 -0.84 -19.44
N MET A 204 -2.93 -1.56 -18.36
CA MET A 204 -3.58 -2.86 -18.05
C MET A 204 -5.10 -2.76 -18.03
N ILE A 205 -5.66 -1.68 -17.49
CA ILE A 205 -7.11 -1.53 -17.33
C ILE A 205 -7.80 -0.77 -18.46
N SER A 206 -7.05 0.03 -19.24
CA SER A 206 -7.59 0.88 -20.31
C SER A 206 -7.38 0.31 -21.71
N ASN A 207 -6.36 -0.52 -21.93
CA ASN A 207 -6.04 -1.09 -23.22
C ASN A 207 -6.94 -2.31 -23.52
N PRO A 208 -7.79 -2.30 -24.58
CA PRO A 208 -8.65 -3.42 -24.92
C PRO A 208 -7.92 -4.75 -25.18
N ASN A 209 -6.65 -4.69 -25.51
CA ASN A 209 -5.83 -5.88 -25.80
C ASN A 209 -5.20 -6.50 -24.52
N ARG A 210 -5.35 -5.85 -23.36
CA ARG A 210 -4.82 -6.36 -22.10
C ARG A 210 -5.87 -7.20 -21.36
N PRO A 211 -5.48 -8.28 -20.70
CA PRO A 211 -6.40 -9.14 -19.96
C PRO A 211 -7.25 -8.40 -18.92
N PHE A 212 -6.69 -7.46 -18.17
CA PHE A 212 -7.41 -6.72 -17.13
C PHE A 212 -8.33 -5.60 -17.64
N TYR A 213 -8.44 -5.43 -18.97
CA TYR A 213 -9.35 -4.43 -19.53
C TYR A 213 -10.76 -4.55 -18.91
N LYS A 214 -11.22 -3.47 -18.28
CA LYS A 214 -12.53 -3.36 -17.61
C LYS A 214 -12.82 -4.45 -16.55
N LEU A 215 -11.80 -5.04 -15.90
CA LEU A 215 -12.03 -6.02 -14.84
C LEU A 215 -12.57 -5.36 -13.56
N GLY A 216 -12.14 -4.15 -13.24
CA GLY A 216 -12.51 -3.44 -12.01
C GLY A 216 -12.53 -1.93 -12.22
N LEU A 217 -12.85 -1.22 -11.15
CA LEU A 217 -12.90 0.23 -11.14
C LEU A 217 -11.50 0.82 -10.91
N PRO A 218 -11.07 1.86 -11.64
CA PRO A 218 -9.87 2.60 -11.32
C PRO A 218 -10.13 3.62 -10.21
N LEU A 219 -9.20 3.71 -9.26
CA LEU A 219 -9.13 4.77 -8.27
C LEU A 219 -7.75 5.44 -8.36
N PHE A 220 -7.72 6.66 -8.87
CA PHE A 220 -6.50 7.45 -8.96
C PHE A 220 -6.37 8.35 -7.74
N LEU A 221 -5.30 8.19 -6.96
CA LEU A 221 -5.03 9.12 -5.87
C LEU A 221 -4.55 10.46 -6.42
N LYS A 222 -5.22 11.50 -5.99
CA LYS A 222 -4.85 12.88 -6.28
C LYS A 222 -3.95 13.46 -5.17
N PRO A 223 -3.25 14.57 -5.39
CA PRO A 223 -2.67 15.36 -4.32
C PRO A 223 -3.72 15.64 -3.22
N LEU A 224 -3.27 15.87 -2.00
CA LEU A 224 -4.17 16.16 -0.89
C LEU A 224 -4.88 17.51 -1.08
N PRO A 225 -6.14 17.64 -0.62
CA PRO A 225 -6.83 18.92 -0.65
C PRO A 225 -6.12 19.97 0.23
N THR A 226 -5.91 21.16 -0.33
CA THR A 226 -5.15 22.25 0.31
C THR A 226 -5.69 22.62 1.69
N GLU A 227 -6.99 22.78 1.83
CA GLU A 227 -7.64 23.19 3.08
C GLU A 227 -7.44 22.15 4.20
N GLU A 228 -7.60 20.88 3.88
CA GLU A 228 -7.44 19.78 4.83
C GLU A 228 -6.00 19.66 5.33
N VAL A 229 -5.04 19.83 4.42
CA VAL A 229 -3.61 19.85 4.78
C VAL A 229 -3.28 21.06 5.66
N ALA A 230 -3.78 22.24 5.30
CA ALA A 230 -3.58 23.46 6.07
C ALA A 230 -4.12 23.31 7.51
N ASN A 231 -5.32 22.73 7.64
CA ASN A 231 -5.93 22.46 8.94
C ASN A 231 -5.09 21.46 9.76
N TYR A 232 -4.64 20.36 9.13
CA TYR A 232 -3.78 19.37 9.79
C TYR A 232 -2.47 19.97 10.28
N ILE A 233 -1.79 20.76 9.45
CA ILE A 233 -0.54 21.45 9.82
C ILE A 233 -0.79 22.41 10.98
N THR A 234 -1.83 23.25 10.89
CA THR A 234 -2.17 24.22 11.94
C THR A 234 -2.41 23.54 13.28
N GLN A 235 -3.26 22.50 13.31
CA GLN A 235 -3.57 21.75 14.53
C GLN A 235 -2.31 21.07 15.10
N SER A 236 -1.47 20.52 14.24
CA SER A 236 -0.21 19.90 14.65
C SER A 236 0.69 20.87 15.36
N PHE A 237 1.01 22.01 14.78
CA PHE A 237 1.90 23.01 15.39
C PHE A 237 1.31 23.67 16.66
N GLN A 238 -0.01 23.75 16.78
CA GLN A 238 -0.67 24.19 18.01
C GLN A 238 -0.35 23.29 19.21
N GLN A 239 -0.12 22.00 19.00
CA GLN A 239 0.22 21.06 20.08
C GLN A 239 1.50 21.43 20.83
N ILE A 240 2.47 22.07 20.16
CA ILE A 240 3.70 22.54 20.77
C ILE A 240 3.67 24.03 21.15
N LYS A 241 2.48 24.66 21.10
CA LYS A 241 2.31 26.10 21.37
C LYS A 241 3.17 27.00 20.47
N CYS A 242 3.45 26.56 19.25
CA CYS A 242 4.17 27.28 18.23
C CYS A 242 3.29 27.42 17.00
N PRO A 243 2.37 28.42 16.95
CA PRO A 243 1.50 28.60 15.81
C PRO A 243 2.29 28.85 14.53
N ILE A 244 1.74 28.46 13.41
CA ILE A 244 2.31 28.66 12.07
C ILE A 244 1.46 29.67 11.30
N SER A 245 2.08 30.59 10.57
CA SER A 245 1.36 31.59 9.77
C SER A 245 0.74 30.97 8.52
N ALA A 246 -0.31 31.62 8.00
CA ALA A 246 -0.96 31.17 6.76
C ALA A 246 0.01 31.23 5.55
N GLU A 247 0.87 32.23 5.52
CA GLU A 247 1.91 32.40 4.52
C GLU A 247 2.94 31.24 4.58
N ALA A 248 3.35 30.82 5.78
CA ALA A 248 4.26 29.70 5.98
C ALA A 248 3.60 28.37 5.53
N ILE A 249 2.32 28.18 5.82
CA ILE A 249 1.57 27.02 5.32
C ILE A 249 1.53 27.02 3.78
N ASN A 250 1.23 28.16 3.17
CA ASN A 250 1.20 28.28 1.72
C ASN A 250 2.56 27.98 1.08
N GLU A 251 3.67 28.40 1.69
CA GLU A 251 5.02 28.06 1.25
C GLU A 251 5.26 26.53 1.27
N ILE A 252 4.84 25.84 2.36
CA ILE A 252 4.92 24.39 2.48
C ILE A 252 4.11 23.72 1.36
N LEU A 253 2.86 24.14 1.15
CA LEU A 253 1.96 23.54 0.16
C LEU A 253 2.48 23.74 -1.26
N THR A 254 3.01 24.91 -1.56
CA THR A 254 3.63 25.23 -2.86
C THR A 254 4.85 24.34 -3.09
N ALA A 255 5.76 24.26 -2.14
CA ALA A 255 6.97 23.45 -2.26
C ALA A 255 6.65 21.93 -2.33
N ALA A 256 5.67 21.45 -1.57
CA ALA A 256 5.26 20.06 -1.54
C ALA A 256 4.32 19.65 -2.68
N GLN A 257 3.73 20.62 -3.41
CA GLN A 257 2.67 20.36 -4.41
C GLN A 257 1.55 19.45 -3.87
N ASN A 258 1.24 19.59 -2.59
CA ASN A 258 0.25 18.77 -1.87
C ASN A 258 0.53 17.25 -1.92
N VAL A 259 1.77 16.83 -2.21
CA VAL A 259 2.19 15.43 -2.16
C VAL A 259 2.38 14.99 -0.70
N PRO A 260 1.67 13.98 -0.21
CA PRO A 260 1.66 13.61 1.21
C PRO A 260 3.04 13.44 1.84
N HIS A 261 3.93 12.72 1.18
CA HIS A 261 5.29 12.50 1.70
C HIS A 261 6.12 13.78 1.80
N ALA A 262 6.00 14.69 0.82
CA ALA A 262 6.74 15.95 0.85
C ALA A 262 6.24 16.85 1.98
N ILE A 263 4.92 16.91 2.19
CA ILE A 263 4.31 17.61 3.33
C ILE A 263 4.85 17.06 4.64
N GLN A 264 4.77 15.73 4.83
CA GLN A 264 5.25 15.07 6.05
C GLN A 264 6.73 15.38 6.29
N LEU A 265 7.57 15.30 5.26
CA LEU A 265 9.01 15.53 5.37
C LEU A 265 9.35 16.97 5.77
N ILE A 266 8.75 17.96 5.09
CA ILE A 266 8.99 19.39 5.40
C ILE A 266 8.49 19.70 6.81
N CYS A 267 7.25 19.31 7.12
CA CYS A 267 6.65 19.60 8.42
C CYS A 267 7.35 18.86 9.57
N HIS A 268 7.85 17.63 9.34
CA HIS A 268 8.62 16.89 10.34
C HIS A 268 9.90 17.66 10.73
N LYS A 269 10.67 18.08 9.75
CA LYS A 269 11.90 18.83 9.98
C LYS A 269 11.64 20.21 10.58
N LEU A 270 10.60 20.88 10.12
CA LEU A 270 10.20 22.18 10.66
C LEU A 270 9.74 22.07 12.12
N TRP A 271 9.03 20.99 12.48
CA TRP A 271 8.65 20.70 13.85
C TRP A 271 9.85 20.50 14.77
N GLU A 272 10.83 19.67 14.34
CA GLU A 272 12.08 19.48 15.07
C GLU A 272 12.82 20.81 15.24
N TYR A 273 12.92 21.58 14.17
CA TYR A 273 13.58 22.89 14.19
C TYR A 273 12.90 23.86 15.16
N ALA A 274 11.58 23.92 15.14
CA ALA A 274 10.80 24.77 16.03
C ALA A 274 11.02 24.43 17.52
N LEU A 275 11.04 23.12 17.85
CA LEU A 275 11.28 22.65 19.21
C LEU A 275 12.71 22.94 19.68
N LEU A 276 13.72 22.63 18.85
CA LEU A 276 15.12 22.80 19.20
C LEU A 276 15.51 24.28 19.43
N ASN A 277 14.91 25.19 18.64
CA ASN A 277 15.20 26.63 18.71
C ASN A 277 14.22 27.42 19.59
N GLY A 278 13.25 26.74 20.21
CA GLY A 278 12.26 27.39 21.08
C GLY A 278 11.45 28.47 20.36
N LEU A 279 11.06 28.21 19.10
CA LEU A 279 10.32 29.17 18.30
C LEU A 279 8.94 29.43 18.93
N LYS A 280 8.55 30.70 18.94
CA LYS A 280 7.22 31.13 19.40
C LYS A 280 6.19 31.13 18.28
N LYS A 281 6.62 31.21 17.03
CA LYS A 281 5.81 31.20 15.83
C LYS A 281 6.66 30.73 14.65
N VAL A 282 6.03 30.07 13.68
CA VAL A 282 6.67 29.70 12.40
C VAL A 282 6.20 30.67 11.32
N GLU A 283 7.16 31.29 10.65
CA GLU A 283 6.95 32.21 9.54
C GLU A 283 7.58 31.64 8.24
N PRO A 284 7.37 32.23 7.05
CA PRO A 284 7.91 31.70 5.79
C PRO A 284 9.43 31.50 5.79
N GLN A 285 10.18 32.32 6.47
CA GLN A 285 11.64 32.24 6.53
C GLN A 285 12.15 30.95 7.18
N GLU A 286 11.47 30.44 8.21
CA GLU A 286 11.80 29.14 8.82
C GLU A 286 11.49 27.98 7.90
N VAL A 287 10.41 28.10 7.13
CA VAL A 287 10.05 27.10 6.08
C VAL A 287 11.12 27.05 5.01
N GLN A 288 11.54 28.21 4.47
CA GLN A 288 12.59 28.30 3.45
C GLN A 288 13.92 27.75 3.96
N ALA A 289 14.32 28.11 5.17
CA ALA A 289 15.53 27.56 5.80
C ALA A 289 15.47 26.04 5.93
N THR A 290 14.31 25.52 6.32
CA THR A 290 14.08 24.05 6.42
C THR A 290 14.16 23.37 5.06
N ILE A 291 13.54 23.93 4.02
CA ILE A 291 13.59 23.40 2.65
C ILE A 291 15.03 23.41 2.14
N HIS A 292 15.76 24.51 2.32
CA HIS A 292 17.18 24.58 1.94
C HIS A 292 18.03 23.52 2.65
N SER A 293 17.81 23.29 3.94
CA SER A 293 18.49 22.24 4.69
C SER A 293 18.18 20.86 4.12
N LEU A 294 16.91 20.56 3.81
CA LEU A 294 16.49 19.30 3.18
C LEU A 294 17.13 19.11 1.80
N LEU A 295 17.13 20.15 0.97
CA LEU A 295 17.78 20.09 -0.35
C LEU A 295 19.28 19.80 -0.22
N SER A 296 19.95 20.38 0.76
CA SER A 296 21.38 20.11 1.02
C SER A 296 21.62 18.64 1.43
N ILE A 297 20.76 18.08 2.29
CA ILE A 297 20.83 16.69 2.73
C ILE A 297 20.62 15.73 1.55
N TYR A 298 19.65 15.99 0.68
CA TYR A 298 19.30 15.13 -0.45
C TYR A 298 20.09 15.42 -1.73
N ASN A 299 20.94 16.45 -1.75
CA ASN A 299 21.73 16.83 -2.93
C ASN A 299 22.54 15.67 -3.54
N PRO A 300 23.25 14.81 -2.76
CA PRO A 300 23.96 13.66 -3.34
C PRO A 300 23.04 12.69 -4.09
N VAL A 301 21.82 12.50 -3.59
CA VAL A 301 20.80 11.66 -4.22
C VAL A 301 20.34 12.27 -5.55
N TYR A 302 20.06 13.59 -5.55
CA TYR A 302 19.65 14.29 -6.78
C TYR A 302 20.74 14.33 -7.82
N VAL A 303 22.00 14.51 -7.40
CA VAL A 303 23.17 14.41 -8.31
C VAL A 303 23.26 13.01 -8.90
N GLY A 304 23.08 11.96 -8.11
CA GLY A 304 23.06 10.57 -8.60
C GLY A 304 21.97 10.34 -9.64
N ILE A 305 20.74 10.83 -9.39
CA ILE A 305 19.64 10.76 -10.36
C ILE A 305 20.01 11.52 -11.64
N TRP A 306 20.49 12.76 -11.52
CA TRP A 306 20.89 13.58 -12.65
C TRP A 306 21.94 12.92 -13.55
N LEU A 307 22.94 12.28 -12.94
CA LEU A 307 23.98 11.58 -13.69
C LEU A 307 23.48 10.38 -14.49
N ASN A 308 22.39 9.74 -14.02
CA ASN A 308 21.78 8.59 -14.70
C ASN A 308 20.77 8.99 -15.80
N LEU A 309 20.40 10.25 -15.93
CA LEU A 309 19.48 10.72 -16.98
C LEU A 309 20.18 10.78 -18.34
N VAL A 310 19.46 10.38 -19.38
CA VAL A 310 19.93 10.58 -20.77
C VAL A 310 19.83 12.07 -21.16
N PRO A 311 20.61 12.52 -22.18
CA PRO A 311 20.71 13.94 -22.55
C PRO A 311 19.36 14.63 -22.77
N ASN A 312 18.41 13.94 -23.43
CA ASN A 312 17.08 14.50 -23.68
C ASN A 312 16.26 14.73 -22.40
N GLN A 313 16.36 13.79 -21.43
CA GLN A 313 15.71 13.95 -20.13
C GLN A 313 16.30 15.12 -19.33
N ARG A 314 17.63 15.30 -19.35
CA ARG A 314 18.28 16.44 -18.71
C ARG A 314 17.82 17.76 -19.33
N ARG A 315 17.69 17.82 -20.68
CA ARG A 315 17.17 19.00 -21.37
C ARG A 315 15.76 19.37 -20.90
N VAL A 316 14.86 18.40 -20.78
CA VAL A 316 13.49 18.67 -20.31
C VAL A 316 13.51 19.24 -18.90
N LEU A 317 14.30 18.67 -17.99
CA LEU A 317 14.39 19.15 -16.60
C LEU A 317 15.06 20.53 -16.47
N GLN A 318 15.84 20.98 -17.46
CA GLN A 318 16.41 22.32 -17.48
C GLN A 318 15.45 23.40 -17.96
N LEU A 319 14.32 23.02 -18.55
CA LEU A 319 13.29 23.92 -19.06
C LEU A 319 12.14 24.16 -18.08
N ILE A 320 12.09 23.38 -17.00
CA ILE A 320 11.13 23.50 -15.90
C ILE A 320 11.73 24.35 -14.76
#